data_aa37549b0ef0b855b2bc013d058acbc9
#
_entry.id   aa37549b0ef0b855b2bc013d058acbc9
#
_cell.length_a   1.000
_cell.length_b   1.000
_cell.length_c   1.000
_cell.angle_alpha   90.00
_cell.angle_beta   90.00
_cell.angle_gamma   90.00
#
_symmetry.space_group_name_H-M   'P 1'
#
loop_
_entity.id
_entity.type
_entity.pdbx_description
1 polymer ?
#
loop_
_entity_poly.entity_id
_entity_poly.type
_entity_poly.pdbx_seq_one_letter_code
_entity_poly.pdbx_strand_id
1 'polypeptide(L)'
;MLTGEKFAMQAVNGGYIGIPYEKLDCQGFVERVLADCGVRKPNGTVYDWRGSNSMYRNYYQWRGTVKECENKYGMIPQGALVFTRKTDGGEVERGYHDGLGNFSHVGIYVGAPHGVIHSTTGGVQFGKFPDAKRWTNVSLLSMIDYTNQNINNNDRDAKQIISEIRALLSKLEEVL
;
A
#
# COMPACT_ATOMS: atom_id res chain seq x y z
N MET A 1 -2.73 -10.51 -14.52
CA MET A 1 -1.85 -9.59 -13.77
C MET A 1 -2.30 -9.60 -12.32
N LEU A 2 -1.40 -9.48 -11.35
CA LEU A 2 -1.73 -9.38 -9.92
C LEU A 2 -2.41 -8.03 -9.66
N THR A 3 -3.60 -8.04 -9.01
CA THR A 3 -4.26 -6.78 -8.61
C THR A 3 -3.76 -6.30 -7.26
N GLY A 4 -3.85 -4.98 -7.02
CA GLY A 4 -3.46 -4.38 -5.75
C GLY A 4 -4.21 -4.98 -4.56
N GLU A 5 -5.51 -5.25 -4.71
CA GLU A 5 -6.34 -5.92 -3.69
C GLU A 5 -5.81 -7.33 -3.34
N LYS A 6 -5.50 -8.13 -4.35
CA LYS A 6 -4.94 -9.49 -4.12
C LYS A 6 -3.59 -9.43 -3.44
N PHE A 7 -2.75 -8.45 -3.81
CA PHE A 7 -1.47 -8.22 -3.14
C PHE A 7 -1.64 -7.82 -1.68
N ALA A 8 -2.57 -6.89 -1.40
CA ALA A 8 -2.93 -6.49 -0.04
C ALA A 8 -3.51 -7.67 0.77
N MET A 9 -4.40 -8.46 0.18
CA MET A 9 -4.95 -9.65 0.82
C MET A 9 -3.88 -10.69 1.15
N GLN A 10 -2.91 -10.92 0.27
CA GLN A 10 -1.77 -11.80 0.55
C GLN A 10 -0.94 -11.27 1.71
N ALA A 11 -0.69 -9.95 1.77
CA ALA A 11 0.04 -9.34 2.88
C ALA A 11 -0.65 -9.58 4.23
N VAL A 12 -1.99 -9.50 4.27
CA VAL A 12 -2.78 -9.71 5.49
C VAL A 12 -2.89 -11.18 5.88
N ASN A 13 -3.16 -12.05 4.91
CA ASN A 13 -3.56 -13.45 5.17
C ASN A 13 -2.41 -14.46 5.00
N GLY A 14 -1.26 -14.03 4.53
CA GLY A 14 -0.12 -14.91 4.22
C GLY A 14 0.68 -15.44 5.42
N GLY A 15 0.20 -15.18 6.66
CA GLY A 15 0.83 -15.72 7.86
C GLY A 15 2.12 -15.00 8.27
N TYR A 16 2.30 -13.74 7.88
CA TYR A 16 3.53 -12.97 8.17
C TYR A 16 3.53 -12.30 9.54
N ILE A 17 2.36 -12.02 10.11
CA ILE A 17 2.23 -11.29 11.39
C ILE A 17 3.09 -11.95 12.47
N GLY A 18 3.88 -11.14 13.18
CA GLY A 18 4.76 -11.60 14.26
C GLY A 18 6.10 -12.15 13.78
N ILE A 19 6.37 -12.28 12.48
CA ILE A 19 7.71 -12.66 12.02
C ILE A 19 8.70 -11.57 12.45
N PRO A 20 9.79 -11.94 13.18
CA PRO A 20 10.78 -10.97 13.67
C PRO A 20 11.48 -10.19 12.56
N TYR A 21 11.83 -8.94 12.84
CA TYR A 21 12.44 -8.02 11.88
C TYR A 21 13.77 -8.54 11.29
N GLU A 22 14.59 -9.20 12.10
CA GLU A 22 15.86 -9.78 11.68
C GLU A 22 15.71 -10.95 10.69
N LYS A 23 14.51 -11.53 10.60
CA LYS A 23 14.17 -12.58 9.62
C LYS A 23 13.46 -12.01 8.39
N LEU A 24 12.73 -10.91 8.58
CA LEU A 24 11.93 -10.30 7.55
C LEU A 24 11.83 -8.80 7.82
N ASP A 25 12.80 -8.02 7.33
CA ASP A 25 12.80 -6.58 7.46
C ASP A 25 11.70 -5.92 6.61
N CYS A 26 11.60 -4.59 6.63
CA CYS A 26 10.51 -3.89 5.96
C CYS A 26 10.52 -4.08 4.43
N GLN A 27 11.69 -4.14 3.83
CA GLN A 27 11.87 -4.42 2.39
C GLN A 27 11.62 -5.89 2.08
N GLY A 28 12.27 -6.78 2.81
CA GLY A 28 12.15 -8.23 2.63
C GLY A 28 10.70 -8.72 2.79
N PHE A 29 9.91 -8.05 3.65
CA PHE A 29 8.49 -8.32 3.78
C PHE A 29 7.74 -8.06 2.46
N VAL A 30 7.95 -6.90 1.82
CA VAL A 30 7.32 -6.57 0.53
C VAL A 30 7.75 -7.57 -0.55
N GLU A 31 9.04 -7.88 -0.63
CA GLU A 31 9.60 -8.85 -1.58
C GLU A 31 9.02 -10.25 -1.38
N ARG A 32 8.88 -10.67 -0.14
CA ARG A 32 8.29 -11.96 0.20
C ARG A 32 6.83 -12.05 -0.23
N VAL A 33 6.02 -11.04 0.06
CA VAL A 33 4.61 -11.01 -0.35
C VAL A 33 4.49 -11.06 -1.87
N LEU A 34 5.31 -10.31 -2.63
CA LEU A 34 5.35 -10.38 -4.09
C LEU A 34 5.72 -11.77 -4.59
N ALA A 35 6.74 -12.38 -4.00
CA ALA A 35 7.19 -13.72 -4.36
C ALA A 35 6.10 -14.78 -4.13
N ASP A 36 5.40 -14.70 -3.01
CA ASP A 36 4.30 -15.61 -2.64
C ASP A 36 3.05 -15.40 -3.52
N CYS A 37 2.87 -14.19 -4.09
CA CYS A 37 1.89 -13.93 -5.15
C CYS A 37 2.33 -14.48 -6.53
N GLY A 38 3.49 -15.13 -6.64
CA GLY A 38 4.02 -15.64 -7.91
C GLY A 38 4.62 -14.59 -8.83
N VAL A 39 4.81 -13.35 -8.36
CA VAL A 39 5.37 -12.26 -9.16
C VAL A 39 6.88 -12.44 -9.32
N ARG A 40 7.35 -12.34 -10.57
CA ARG A 40 8.76 -12.52 -10.95
C ARG A 40 9.19 -11.42 -11.92
N LYS A 41 10.49 -11.13 -11.93
CA LYS A 41 11.13 -10.33 -12.98
C LYS A 41 11.02 -11.04 -14.33
N PRO A 42 11.20 -10.35 -15.46
CA PRO A 42 11.17 -10.97 -16.80
C PRO A 42 12.16 -12.11 -16.96
N ASN A 43 13.26 -12.11 -16.21
CA ASN A 43 14.26 -13.20 -16.21
C ASN A 43 13.90 -14.38 -15.29
N GLY A 44 12.70 -14.38 -14.69
CA GLY A 44 12.21 -15.44 -13.80
C GLY A 44 12.67 -15.34 -12.35
N THR A 45 13.56 -14.42 -12.00
CA THR A 45 14.01 -14.23 -10.61
C THR A 45 12.99 -13.45 -9.77
N VAL A 46 13.08 -13.55 -8.45
CA VAL A 46 12.29 -12.72 -7.54
C VAL A 46 12.71 -11.25 -7.62
N TYR A 47 11.80 -10.35 -7.27
CA TYR A 47 12.18 -8.96 -7.05
C TYR A 47 13.01 -8.88 -5.78
N ASP A 48 14.15 -8.23 -5.88
CA ASP A 48 15.09 -7.93 -4.81
C ASP A 48 15.56 -6.49 -4.96
N TRP A 49 15.31 -5.66 -3.98
CA TRP A 49 15.78 -4.29 -3.93
C TRP A 49 16.97 -4.18 -2.96
N ARG A 50 17.71 -3.10 -3.08
CA ARG A 50 18.78 -2.75 -2.12
C ARG A 50 18.27 -1.65 -1.20
N GLY A 51 17.41 -2.01 -0.23
CA GLY A 51 16.81 -1.08 0.69
C GLY A 51 15.56 -0.38 0.19
N SER A 52 14.81 0.22 1.11
CA SER A 52 13.56 0.96 0.82
C SER A 52 13.80 2.18 -0.07
N ASN A 53 14.98 2.79 -0.05
CA ASN A 53 15.39 3.83 -0.99
C ASN A 53 15.39 3.34 -2.44
N SER A 54 15.97 2.17 -2.69
CA SER A 54 15.96 1.53 -4.00
C SER A 54 14.54 1.15 -4.43
N MET A 55 13.73 0.65 -3.49
CA MET A 55 12.34 0.27 -3.74
C MET A 55 11.48 1.46 -4.16
N TYR A 56 11.61 2.62 -3.54
CA TYR A 56 10.89 3.84 -3.95
C TYR A 56 11.29 4.33 -5.34
N ARG A 57 12.52 4.04 -5.79
CA ARG A 57 13.08 4.55 -7.04
C ARG A 57 12.89 3.63 -8.25
N ASN A 58 12.60 2.36 -8.02
CA ASN A 58 12.62 1.35 -9.09
C ASN A 58 11.29 0.58 -9.18
N TYR A 59 10.93 0.19 -10.40
CA TYR A 59 9.77 -0.64 -10.72
C TYR A 59 8.41 -0.03 -10.31
N TYR A 60 8.28 1.28 -10.42
CA TYR A 60 7.01 1.98 -10.19
C TYR A 60 6.35 2.38 -11.52
N GLN A 61 5.03 2.42 -11.53
CA GLN A 61 4.24 3.08 -12.57
C GLN A 61 3.83 4.49 -12.16
N TRP A 62 3.74 4.77 -10.86
CA TRP A 62 3.51 6.09 -10.29
C TRP A 62 4.13 6.18 -8.89
N ARG A 63 4.61 7.35 -8.52
CA ARG A 63 5.06 7.68 -7.16
C ARG A 63 4.87 9.15 -6.86
N GLY A 64 4.70 9.48 -5.58
CA GLY A 64 4.54 10.85 -5.09
C GLY A 64 4.29 10.88 -3.60
N THR A 65 3.83 12.01 -3.09
CA THR A 65 3.35 12.13 -1.70
C THR A 65 1.98 11.45 -1.54
N VAL A 66 1.59 11.18 -0.29
CA VAL A 66 0.24 10.68 0.04
C VAL A 66 -0.82 11.60 -0.53
N LYS A 67 -0.68 12.93 -0.32
CA LYS A 67 -1.64 13.93 -0.82
C LYS A 67 -1.75 13.94 -2.36
N GLU A 68 -0.62 13.83 -3.07
CA GLU A 68 -0.63 13.75 -4.54
C GLU A 68 -1.32 12.46 -5.02
N CYS A 69 -1.15 11.35 -4.31
CA CYS A 69 -1.84 10.11 -4.60
C CYS A 69 -3.36 10.25 -4.43
N GLU A 70 -3.79 10.79 -3.30
CA GLU A 70 -5.21 11.06 -3.02
C GLU A 70 -5.82 12.01 -4.04
N ASN A 71 -5.11 13.08 -4.40
CA ASN A 71 -5.58 14.02 -5.43
C ASN A 71 -5.73 13.37 -6.80
N LYS A 72 -4.84 12.44 -7.15
CA LYS A 72 -4.83 11.79 -8.47
C LYS A 72 -5.83 10.64 -8.57
N TYR A 73 -5.96 9.85 -7.53
CA TYR A 73 -6.72 8.58 -7.55
C TYR A 73 -7.97 8.62 -6.66
N GLY A 74 -8.23 9.72 -5.94
CA GLY A 74 -9.33 9.84 -4.99
C GLY A 74 -9.06 9.18 -3.64
N MET A 75 -8.14 8.23 -3.61
CA MET A 75 -7.73 7.48 -2.42
C MET A 75 -6.33 6.89 -2.62
N ILE A 76 -5.77 6.30 -1.57
CA ILE A 76 -4.60 5.42 -1.71
C ILE A 76 -5.09 4.04 -2.15
N PRO A 77 -4.64 3.51 -3.30
CA PRO A 77 -5.03 2.18 -3.74
C PRO A 77 -4.51 1.07 -2.80
N GLN A 78 -5.33 0.05 -2.55
CA GLN A 78 -4.87 -1.12 -1.80
C GLN A 78 -3.71 -1.81 -2.54
N GLY A 79 -2.72 -2.28 -1.78
CA GLY A 79 -1.48 -2.83 -2.33
C GLY A 79 -0.47 -1.77 -2.76
N ALA A 80 -0.78 -0.46 -2.62
CA ALA A 80 0.24 0.58 -2.77
C ALA A 80 1.31 0.43 -1.70
N LEU A 81 2.56 0.71 -2.05
CA LEU A 81 3.62 0.84 -1.07
C LEU A 81 3.57 2.23 -0.47
N VAL A 82 3.66 2.31 0.85
CA VAL A 82 3.75 3.57 1.60
C VAL A 82 5.11 3.68 2.27
N PHE A 83 5.68 4.89 2.27
CA PHE A 83 7.05 5.12 2.71
C PHE A 83 7.14 6.21 3.77
N THR A 84 8.12 6.05 4.65
CA THR A 84 8.59 7.12 5.55
C THR A 84 9.76 7.82 4.89
N ARG A 85 9.59 9.10 4.52
CA ARG A 85 10.69 9.96 4.09
C ARG A 85 11.24 10.70 5.31
N LYS A 86 12.53 10.55 5.58
CA LYS A 86 13.21 11.34 6.61
C LYS A 86 13.40 12.79 6.13
N THR A 87 13.15 13.73 7.03
CA THR A 87 13.30 15.18 6.77
C THR A 87 14.56 15.78 7.42
N ASP A 88 15.21 15.00 8.25
CA ASP A 88 16.38 15.41 9.05
C ASP A 88 17.73 15.29 8.32
N GLY A 89 17.72 15.03 7.02
CA GLY A 89 18.94 14.85 6.24
C GLY A 89 19.69 13.56 6.54
N GLY A 90 19.03 12.57 7.19
CA GLY A 90 19.62 11.26 7.48
C GLY A 90 20.28 10.64 6.25
N GLU A 91 21.36 9.88 6.46
CA GLU A 91 22.20 9.34 5.40
C GLU A 91 21.41 8.76 4.25
N VAL A 92 21.62 9.33 3.09
CA VAL A 92 21.18 8.76 1.82
C VAL A 92 22.37 7.95 1.31
N GLU A 93 22.19 6.67 1.05
CA GLU A 93 23.23 5.83 0.45
C GLU A 93 23.86 6.52 -0.76
N ARG A 94 25.16 6.32 -0.96
CA ARG A 94 25.85 6.80 -2.17
C ARG A 94 25.09 6.32 -3.41
N GLY A 95 24.64 7.23 -4.25
CA GLY A 95 23.85 6.96 -5.44
C GLY A 95 22.39 7.41 -5.37
N TYR A 96 21.91 7.89 -4.21
CA TYR A 96 20.58 8.48 -4.07
C TYR A 96 20.61 9.98 -3.82
N HIS A 97 21.60 10.68 -4.40
CA HIS A 97 21.72 12.15 -4.39
C HIS A 97 20.93 12.77 -5.55
N ASP A 98 19.63 12.43 -5.64
CA ASP A 98 18.74 12.85 -6.72
C ASP A 98 17.69 13.88 -6.27
N GLY A 99 17.79 14.38 -5.05
CA GLY A 99 16.85 15.35 -4.46
C GLY A 99 15.53 14.73 -3.97
N LEU A 100 15.30 13.46 -4.18
CA LEU A 100 14.06 12.80 -3.73
C LEU A 100 14.03 12.60 -2.21
N GLY A 101 15.20 12.51 -1.58
CA GLY A 101 15.36 12.34 -0.14
C GLY A 101 15.53 10.88 0.30
N ASN A 102 15.57 10.67 1.61
CA ASN A 102 15.84 9.37 2.23
C ASN A 102 14.53 8.65 2.64
N PHE A 103 14.20 7.57 1.95
CA PHE A 103 13.06 6.71 2.26
C PHE A 103 13.51 5.55 3.16
N SER A 104 13.38 5.74 4.46
CA SER A 104 13.98 4.86 5.48
C SER A 104 13.11 3.68 5.89
N HIS A 105 11.86 3.63 5.44
CA HIS A 105 10.92 2.59 5.82
C HIS A 105 9.84 2.41 4.76
N VAL A 106 9.29 1.19 4.66
CA VAL A 106 8.22 0.84 3.71
C VAL A 106 7.20 -0.08 4.37
N GLY A 107 5.95 0.04 3.93
CA GLY A 107 4.85 -0.87 4.25
C GLY A 107 3.92 -1.02 3.06
N ILE A 108 2.98 -1.96 3.15
CA ILE A 108 1.92 -2.19 2.16
C ILE A 108 0.62 -1.61 2.71
N TYR A 109 0.01 -0.69 1.97
CA TYR A 109 -1.32 -0.18 2.31
C TYR A 109 -2.39 -1.25 2.02
N VAL A 110 -3.15 -1.61 3.04
CA VAL A 110 -4.16 -2.69 2.96
C VAL A 110 -5.59 -2.17 3.17
N GLY A 111 -5.75 -0.86 3.35
CA GLY A 111 -7.06 -0.24 3.56
C GLY A 111 -7.62 -0.41 4.96
N ALA A 112 -8.82 0.15 5.19
CA ALA A 112 -9.52 0.01 6.46
C ALA A 112 -9.96 -1.46 6.69
N PRO A 113 -10.02 -1.94 7.95
CA PRO A 113 -9.69 -1.22 9.18
C PRO A 113 -8.20 -1.25 9.55
N HIS A 114 -7.36 -1.95 8.78
CA HIS A 114 -6.00 -2.31 9.16
C HIS A 114 -4.95 -1.24 8.84
N GLY A 115 -5.22 -0.37 7.84
CA GLY A 115 -4.31 0.69 7.42
C GLY A 115 -3.11 0.19 6.64
N VAL A 116 -1.99 -0.03 7.28
CA VAL A 116 -0.73 -0.49 6.68
C VAL A 116 -0.24 -1.75 7.39
N ILE A 117 0.31 -2.70 6.64
CA ILE A 117 1.08 -3.81 7.21
C ILE A 117 2.55 -3.60 6.86
N HIS A 118 3.43 -3.74 7.84
CA HIS A 118 4.85 -3.48 7.70
C HIS A 118 5.67 -4.24 8.75
N SER A 119 6.96 -4.43 8.50
CA SER A 119 7.89 -5.03 9.47
C SER A 119 8.67 -3.94 10.20
N THR A 120 8.73 -4.04 11.52
CA THR A 120 9.46 -3.14 12.42
C THR A 120 10.28 -3.96 13.41
N THR A 121 10.97 -3.30 14.35
CA THR A 121 11.68 -3.98 15.45
C THR A 121 10.78 -4.90 16.28
N GLY A 122 9.45 -4.68 16.28
CA GLY A 122 8.47 -5.58 16.87
C GLY A 122 8.00 -6.72 15.93
N GLY A 123 8.61 -6.86 14.76
CA GLY A 123 8.20 -7.82 13.72
C GLY A 123 7.15 -7.25 12.76
N VAL A 124 6.60 -8.14 11.95
CA VAL A 124 5.52 -7.78 11.00
C VAL A 124 4.23 -7.52 11.78
N GLN A 125 3.64 -6.36 11.56
CA GLN A 125 2.44 -5.89 12.29
C GLN A 125 1.62 -4.89 11.49
N PHE A 126 0.42 -4.62 11.95
CA PHE A 126 -0.40 -3.53 11.42
C PHE A 126 0.02 -2.17 11.99
N GLY A 127 -0.05 -1.15 11.16
CA GLY A 127 0.17 0.25 11.50
C GLY A 127 -1.00 1.12 11.07
N LYS A 128 -1.27 2.17 11.82
CA LYS A 128 -2.34 3.12 11.50
C LYS A 128 -2.10 3.82 10.16
N PHE A 129 -3.19 4.08 9.44
CA PHE A 129 -3.23 4.97 8.29
C PHE A 129 -4.58 5.72 8.30
N PRO A 130 -4.61 7.04 8.09
CA PRO A 130 -3.45 7.91 7.86
C PRO A 130 -2.59 8.12 9.11
N ASP A 131 -1.29 8.28 8.90
CA ASP A 131 -0.32 8.77 9.88
C ASP A 131 0.69 9.66 9.15
N ALA A 132 0.42 10.95 9.09
CA ALA A 132 1.20 11.92 8.34
C ALA A 132 2.65 12.09 8.83
N LYS A 133 2.95 11.69 10.06
CA LYS A 133 4.33 11.70 10.59
C LYS A 133 5.14 10.50 10.09
N ARG A 134 4.46 9.41 9.79
CA ARG A 134 5.10 8.16 9.38
C ARG A 134 4.99 7.92 7.87
N TRP A 135 3.81 8.01 7.30
CA TRP A 135 3.56 7.68 5.91
C TRP A 135 3.44 8.95 5.09
N THR A 136 4.53 9.31 4.42
CA THR A 136 4.64 10.58 3.69
C THR A 136 4.52 10.42 2.19
N ASN A 137 4.93 9.26 1.67
CA ASN A 137 5.01 9.01 0.24
C ASN A 137 4.38 7.66 -0.14
N VAL A 138 3.99 7.55 -1.39
CA VAL A 138 3.35 6.37 -1.99
C VAL A 138 4.07 6.00 -3.27
N SER A 139 4.15 4.70 -3.56
CA SER A 139 4.56 4.17 -4.86
C SER A 139 3.60 3.06 -5.29
N LEU A 140 3.16 3.11 -6.53
CA LEU A 140 2.40 2.06 -7.20
C LEU A 140 3.37 1.24 -8.03
N LEU A 141 3.50 -0.04 -7.73
CA LEU A 141 4.43 -0.94 -8.42
C LEU A 141 3.97 -1.23 -9.86
N SER A 142 4.91 -1.24 -10.80
CA SER A 142 4.61 -1.42 -12.23
C SER A 142 4.12 -2.83 -12.59
N MET A 143 4.38 -3.84 -11.75
CA MET A 143 3.93 -5.22 -11.94
C MET A 143 2.57 -5.52 -11.30
N ILE A 144 1.93 -4.53 -10.68
CA ILE A 144 0.63 -4.65 -10.02
C ILE A 144 -0.40 -3.79 -10.77
N ASP A 145 -1.58 -4.34 -10.98
CA ASP A 145 -2.72 -3.65 -11.57
C ASP A 145 -3.56 -2.96 -10.48
N TYR A 146 -3.72 -1.64 -10.59
CA TYR A 146 -4.53 -0.81 -9.69
C TYR A 146 -5.77 -0.22 -10.37
N THR A 147 -6.06 -0.59 -11.62
CA THR A 147 -7.09 0.09 -12.43
C THR A 147 -8.51 -0.08 -11.91
N ASN A 148 -8.81 -1.17 -11.23
CA ASN A 148 -10.15 -1.47 -10.74
C ASN A 148 -10.51 -0.82 -9.39
N GLN A 149 -9.60 -0.08 -8.77
CA GLN A 149 -9.80 0.46 -7.43
C GLN A 149 -10.39 1.88 -7.39
N ASN A 150 -10.34 2.60 -8.51
CA ASN A 150 -10.55 4.07 -8.52
C ASN A 150 -11.96 4.57 -8.84
N ILE A 151 -12.90 3.75 -9.29
CA ILE A 151 -14.19 4.27 -9.77
C ILE A 151 -15.41 3.55 -9.16
N ASN A 152 -15.25 2.34 -8.65
CA ASN A 152 -16.40 1.50 -8.32
C ASN A 152 -16.81 1.48 -6.83
N ASN A 153 -15.92 1.82 -5.89
CA ASN A 153 -16.30 1.71 -4.48
C ASN A 153 -17.17 2.89 -4.04
N ASN A 154 -16.81 4.14 -4.37
CA ASN A 154 -17.64 5.29 -4.02
C ASN A 154 -19.01 5.26 -4.73
N ASP A 155 -19.05 4.82 -6.01
CA ASP A 155 -20.29 4.69 -6.76
C ASP A 155 -21.14 3.47 -6.32
N ARG A 156 -20.50 2.35 -5.95
CA ARG A 156 -21.20 1.19 -5.40
C ARG A 156 -21.74 1.46 -4.00
N ASP A 157 -20.90 2.01 -3.11
CA ASP A 157 -21.30 2.37 -1.76
C ASP A 157 -22.41 3.44 -1.77
N ALA A 158 -22.28 4.48 -2.59
CA ALA A 158 -23.29 5.49 -2.74
C ALA A 158 -24.60 4.91 -3.31
N LYS A 159 -24.56 4.08 -4.35
CA LYS A 159 -25.72 3.43 -4.93
C LYS A 159 -26.38 2.45 -3.95
N GLN A 160 -25.58 1.72 -3.18
CA GLN A 160 -26.08 0.80 -2.15
C GLN A 160 -26.75 1.59 -1.03
N ILE A 161 -26.13 2.64 -0.49
CA ILE A 161 -26.71 3.51 0.53
C ILE A 161 -28.00 4.17 0.03
N ILE A 162 -28.02 4.67 -1.20
CA ILE A 162 -29.23 5.23 -1.82
C ILE A 162 -30.34 4.18 -1.93
N SER A 163 -30.00 2.94 -2.30
CA SER A 163 -30.95 1.84 -2.38
C SER A 163 -31.53 1.48 -1.01
N GLU A 164 -30.69 1.43 0.01
CA GLU A 164 -31.12 1.14 1.39
C GLU A 164 -31.99 2.28 1.95
N ILE A 165 -31.65 3.54 1.71
CA ILE A 165 -32.46 4.69 2.10
C ILE A 165 -33.84 4.64 1.41
N ARG A 166 -33.89 4.33 0.11
CA ARG A 166 -35.17 4.20 -0.62
C ARG A 166 -36.04 3.08 -0.05
N ALA A 167 -35.45 1.93 0.27
CA ALA A 167 -36.16 0.81 0.88
C ALA A 167 -36.71 1.14 2.28
N LEU A 168 -35.98 1.93 3.08
CA LEU A 168 -36.45 2.40 4.39
C LEU A 168 -37.58 3.43 4.25
N LEU A 169 -37.49 4.35 3.29
CA LEU A 169 -38.55 5.32 3.02
C LEU A 169 -39.84 4.66 2.58
N SER A 170 -39.77 3.65 1.67
CA SER A 170 -40.93 2.89 1.23
C SER A 170 -41.64 2.18 2.40
N LYS A 171 -40.86 1.57 3.33
CA LYS A 171 -41.42 0.96 4.54
C LYS A 171 -42.08 1.97 5.49
N LEU A 172 -41.56 3.19 5.54
CA LEU A 172 -42.15 4.25 6.37
C LEU A 172 -43.48 4.73 5.79
N GLU A 173 -43.59 4.82 4.46
CA GLU A 173 -44.82 5.20 3.75
C GLU A 173 -45.93 4.14 3.89
N GLU A 174 -45.57 2.84 4.09
CA GLU A 174 -46.54 1.77 4.32
C GLU A 174 -47.12 1.76 5.75
N VAL A 175 -46.54 2.49 6.67
CA VAL A 175 -46.92 2.53 8.11
C VAL A 175 -47.66 3.81 8.47
N LEU A 176 -47.68 4.82 7.58
CA LEU A 176 -48.40 6.09 7.73
C LEU A 176 -49.73 6.08 6.97
#